data_eeb470e07eec9438e1bc2013b3c68d01
#
_entry.id   eeb470e07eec9438e1bc2013b3c68d01
#
_cell.length_a   1.000
_cell.length_b   1.000
_cell.length_c   1.000
_cell.angle_alpha   90.00
_cell.angle_beta   90.00
_cell.angle_gamma   90.00
#
_symmetry.space_group_name_H-M   'P 1'
#
loop_
_entity.id
_entity.type
_entity.pdbx_description
1 polymer ?
#
loop_
_entity_poly.entity_id
_entity_poly.type
_entity_poly.pdbx_seq_one_letter_code
_entity_poly.pdbx_strand_id
1 'polypeptide(L)'
;MNKELIDNINKELENKSTQEVIEYFLTKFKNVALSSSLAAEDQVLTDIILKQDKNATIFTLDTGRLHPETYDVMDATNLKYGVKIDVFFPNSEKVQELYQTQGVNGHYESINNRKNCCNIRKIEPLKRALKDVEVWITGLRAAQSVTRVDMPLVEWDENFKVIKVNPLINWQEADVWDYIKTNKVPYNKLHDKGFPS
;
A
#
# COMPACT_ATOMS: atom_id res chain seq x y z
N MET A 1 5.59 -13.36 -16.70
CA MET A 1 4.31 -14.03 -16.37
C MET A 1 3.39 -13.94 -17.58
N ASN A 2 2.53 -14.94 -17.82
CA ASN A 2 1.71 -14.98 -19.03
C ASN A 2 0.54 -13.97 -18.91
N LYS A 3 0.38 -13.07 -19.88
CA LYS A 3 -0.73 -12.11 -19.98
C LYS A 3 -2.09 -12.83 -19.88
N GLU A 4 -2.20 -14.00 -20.48
CA GLU A 4 -3.39 -14.83 -20.44
C GLU A 4 -3.82 -15.21 -19.00
N LEU A 5 -2.86 -15.46 -18.10
CA LEU A 5 -3.17 -15.74 -16.70
C LEU A 5 -3.82 -14.52 -16.01
N ILE A 6 -3.27 -13.32 -16.22
CA ILE A 6 -3.82 -12.08 -15.65
C ILE A 6 -5.22 -11.79 -16.20
N ASP A 7 -5.41 -11.97 -17.51
CA ASP A 7 -6.72 -11.77 -18.18
C ASP A 7 -7.77 -12.76 -17.64
N ASN A 8 -7.39 -14.03 -17.38
CA ASN A 8 -8.27 -15.03 -16.80
C ASN A 8 -8.66 -14.72 -15.35
N ILE A 9 -7.68 -14.28 -14.53
CA ILE A 9 -7.95 -13.86 -13.15
C ILE A 9 -8.91 -12.66 -13.13
N ASN A 10 -8.69 -11.64 -13.97
CA ASN A 10 -9.61 -10.49 -14.05
C ASN A 10 -11.03 -10.89 -14.41
N LYS A 11 -11.22 -11.85 -15.35
CA LYS A 11 -12.55 -12.38 -15.71
C LYS A 11 -13.21 -13.14 -14.56
N GLU A 12 -12.43 -13.98 -13.85
CA GLU A 12 -12.92 -14.75 -12.71
C GLU A 12 -13.38 -13.85 -11.57
N LEU A 13 -12.72 -12.67 -11.41
CA LEU A 13 -12.97 -11.74 -10.32
C LEU A 13 -13.86 -10.55 -10.68
N GLU A 14 -14.35 -10.42 -11.92
CA GLU A 14 -15.03 -9.23 -12.45
C GLU A 14 -16.21 -8.74 -11.60
N ASN A 15 -17.00 -9.66 -11.01
CA ASN A 15 -18.17 -9.30 -10.20
C ASN A 15 -18.02 -9.68 -8.72
N LYS A 16 -16.77 -9.84 -8.26
CA LYS A 16 -16.49 -10.24 -6.89
C LYS A 16 -16.40 -9.02 -5.97
N SER A 17 -16.85 -9.18 -4.74
CA SER A 17 -16.65 -8.20 -3.68
C SER A 17 -15.16 -8.08 -3.33
N THR A 18 -14.77 -6.98 -2.71
CA THR A 18 -13.40 -6.78 -2.20
C THR A 18 -12.96 -7.92 -1.28
N GLN A 19 -13.86 -8.42 -0.43
CA GLN A 19 -13.61 -9.55 0.47
C GLN A 19 -13.30 -10.83 -0.30
N GLU A 20 -14.10 -11.17 -1.32
CA GLU A 20 -13.90 -12.36 -2.16
C GLU A 20 -12.62 -12.25 -3.00
N VAL A 21 -12.28 -11.05 -3.49
CA VAL A 21 -11.01 -10.80 -4.20
C VAL A 21 -9.82 -11.09 -3.28
N ILE A 22 -9.84 -10.57 -2.06
CA ILE A 22 -8.76 -10.79 -1.09
C ILE A 22 -8.66 -12.28 -0.72
N GLU A 23 -9.78 -12.93 -0.43
CA GLU A 23 -9.85 -14.36 -0.12
C GLU A 23 -9.25 -15.22 -1.25
N TYR A 24 -9.57 -14.88 -2.50
CA TYR A 24 -9.01 -15.57 -3.66
C TYR A 24 -7.47 -15.57 -3.64
N PHE A 25 -6.86 -14.41 -3.42
CA PHE A 25 -5.40 -14.31 -3.42
C PHE A 25 -4.77 -14.95 -2.19
N LEU A 26 -5.33 -14.77 -1.00
CA LEU A 26 -4.84 -15.38 0.23
C LEU A 26 -4.90 -16.91 0.21
N THR A 27 -5.86 -17.49 -0.52
CA THR A 27 -6.02 -18.95 -0.62
C THR A 27 -5.20 -19.58 -1.73
N LYS A 28 -5.03 -18.90 -2.87
CA LYS A 28 -4.36 -19.45 -4.06
C LYS A 28 -2.86 -19.18 -4.15
N PHE A 29 -2.34 -18.21 -3.41
CA PHE A 29 -0.92 -17.81 -3.42
C PHE A 29 -0.32 -17.87 -2.02
N LYS A 30 0.98 -18.18 -1.94
CA LYS A 30 1.66 -18.35 -0.65
C LYS A 30 2.17 -17.03 -0.07
N ASN A 31 2.69 -16.17 -0.92
CA ASN A 31 3.39 -14.97 -0.52
C ASN A 31 2.61 -13.73 -0.98
N VAL A 32 1.52 -13.44 -0.26
CA VAL A 32 0.67 -12.27 -0.49
C VAL A 32 1.02 -11.20 0.52
N ALA A 33 1.24 -9.95 0.06
CA ALA A 33 1.56 -8.85 0.94
C ALA A 33 0.76 -7.58 0.59
N LEU A 34 0.27 -6.88 1.62
CA LEU A 34 -0.27 -5.54 1.52
C LEU A 34 0.84 -4.52 1.80
N SER A 35 1.08 -3.58 0.88
CA SER A 35 1.83 -2.36 1.20
C SER A 35 0.88 -1.31 1.76
N SER A 36 1.08 -0.93 3.01
CA SER A 36 0.22 0.05 3.68
C SER A 36 0.96 1.38 3.85
N SER A 37 0.37 2.46 3.35
CA SER A 37 0.76 3.84 3.68
C SER A 37 0.15 4.31 4.99
N LEU A 38 -0.71 3.48 5.63
CA LEU A 38 -1.52 3.81 6.80
C LEU A 38 -2.56 4.91 6.53
N ALA A 39 -2.88 5.16 5.25
CA ALA A 39 -4.00 6.00 4.83
C ALA A 39 -5.33 5.23 4.88
N ALA A 40 -6.43 5.90 4.64
CA ALA A 40 -7.78 5.36 4.84
C ALA A 40 -8.04 4.06 4.06
N GLU A 41 -7.67 4.02 2.78
CA GLU A 41 -7.84 2.85 1.91
C GLU A 41 -7.06 1.63 2.40
N ASP A 42 -5.79 1.86 2.77
CA ASP A 42 -4.93 0.79 3.27
C ASP A 42 -5.39 0.26 4.62
N GLN A 43 -6.00 1.11 5.45
CA GLN A 43 -6.61 0.68 6.71
C GLN A 43 -7.87 -0.17 6.48
N VAL A 44 -8.68 0.13 5.46
CA VAL A 44 -9.80 -0.74 5.05
C VAL A 44 -9.28 -2.11 4.61
N LEU A 45 -8.25 -2.14 3.77
CA LEU A 45 -7.64 -3.41 3.32
C LEU A 45 -7.01 -4.18 4.47
N THR A 46 -6.33 -3.49 5.39
CA THR A 46 -5.76 -4.09 6.60
C THR A 46 -6.83 -4.80 7.43
N ASP A 47 -7.98 -4.15 7.65
CA ASP A 47 -9.11 -4.74 8.40
C ASP A 47 -9.68 -5.97 7.69
N ILE A 48 -9.90 -5.89 6.37
CA ILE A 48 -10.46 -6.99 5.57
C ILE A 48 -9.50 -8.19 5.57
N ILE A 49 -8.20 -7.94 5.34
CA ILE A 49 -7.18 -8.99 5.28
C ILE A 49 -7.03 -9.68 6.64
N LEU A 50 -6.88 -8.92 7.73
CA LEU A 50 -6.64 -9.47 9.05
C LEU A 50 -7.87 -10.16 9.66
N LYS A 51 -9.08 -9.90 9.15
CA LYS A 51 -10.28 -10.68 9.47
C LYS A 51 -10.29 -12.05 8.80
N GLN A 52 -9.62 -12.20 7.66
CA GLN A 52 -9.54 -13.46 6.89
C GLN A 52 -8.30 -14.26 7.30
N ASP A 53 -7.14 -13.62 7.40
CA ASP A 53 -5.88 -14.23 7.82
C ASP A 53 -5.10 -13.30 8.74
N LYS A 54 -5.01 -13.65 10.02
CA LYS A 54 -4.26 -12.90 11.03
C LYS A 54 -2.74 -12.95 10.83
N ASN A 55 -2.26 -13.88 10.02
CA ASN A 55 -0.83 -14.04 9.72
C ASN A 55 -0.44 -13.41 8.38
N ALA A 56 -1.39 -12.78 7.69
CA ALA A 56 -1.12 -12.11 6.42
C ALA A 56 -0.02 -11.05 6.56
N THR A 57 0.86 -10.97 5.58
CA THR A 57 1.95 -9.99 5.57
C THR A 57 1.42 -8.61 5.24
N ILE A 58 1.62 -7.67 6.17
CA ILE A 58 1.36 -6.24 5.97
C ILE A 58 2.65 -5.49 6.28
N PHE A 59 3.08 -4.64 5.36
CA PHE A 59 4.27 -3.83 5.56
C PHE A 59 4.02 -2.35 5.24
N THR A 60 4.83 -1.49 5.85
CA THR A 60 4.88 -0.07 5.55
C THR A 60 6.31 0.37 5.25
N LEU A 61 6.43 1.48 4.51
CA LEU A 61 7.70 2.13 4.22
C LEU A 61 7.84 3.36 5.13
N ASP A 62 8.68 3.26 6.14
CA ASP A 62 9.05 4.45 6.90
C ASP A 62 10.16 5.20 6.16
N THR A 63 9.78 6.28 5.52
CA THR A 63 10.69 7.11 4.75
C THR A 63 11.66 7.94 5.60
N GLY A 64 11.51 7.94 6.93
CA GLY A 64 12.16 8.85 7.86
C GLY A 64 11.60 10.27 7.80
N ARG A 65 10.40 10.46 7.21
CA ARG A 65 9.69 11.74 7.07
C ARG A 65 8.17 11.58 7.24
N LEU A 66 7.75 10.59 8.02
CA LEU A 66 6.34 10.40 8.33
C LEU A 66 5.89 11.38 9.43
N HIS A 67 4.62 11.74 9.41
CA HIS A 67 4.01 12.52 10.47
C HIS A 67 3.81 11.68 11.75
N PRO A 68 3.83 12.27 12.95
CA PRO A 68 3.57 11.56 14.20
C PRO A 68 2.25 10.78 14.18
N GLU A 69 1.20 11.35 13.59
CA GLU A 69 -0.11 10.71 13.46
C GLU A 69 -0.06 9.39 12.67
N THR A 70 0.94 9.21 11.79
CA THR A 70 1.13 7.95 11.05
C THR A 70 1.67 6.85 11.96
N TYR A 71 2.53 7.17 12.92
CA TYR A 71 2.98 6.22 13.94
C TYR A 71 1.85 5.89 14.92
N ASP A 72 1.03 6.88 15.30
CA ASP A 72 -0.11 6.67 16.18
C ASP A 72 -1.12 5.69 15.58
N VAL A 73 -1.45 5.83 14.28
CA VAL A 73 -2.37 4.90 13.61
C VAL A 73 -1.76 3.53 13.42
N MET A 74 -0.45 3.42 13.20
CA MET A 74 0.24 2.13 13.13
C MET A 74 0.16 1.40 14.47
N ASP A 75 0.43 2.08 15.56
CA ASP A 75 0.33 1.50 16.92
C ASP A 75 -1.11 1.08 17.25
N ALA A 76 -2.09 1.96 16.97
CA ALA A 76 -3.50 1.65 17.16
C ALA A 76 -3.96 0.43 16.33
N THR A 77 -3.42 0.28 15.11
CA THR A 77 -3.69 -0.88 14.24
C THR A 77 -3.08 -2.15 14.83
N ASN A 78 -1.81 -2.10 15.22
CA ASN A 78 -1.13 -3.24 15.86
C ASN A 78 -1.87 -3.71 17.12
N LEU A 79 -2.30 -2.78 17.96
CA LEU A 79 -3.06 -3.08 19.17
C LEU A 79 -4.45 -3.69 18.86
N LYS A 80 -5.18 -3.10 17.91
CA LYS A 80 -6.54 -3.57 17.58
C LYS A 80 -6.55 -5.00 17.04
N TYR A 81 -5.62 -5.34 16.16
CA TYR A 81 -5.61 -6.64 15.49
C TYR A 81 -4.67 -7.66 16.14
N GLY A 82 -3.86 -7.25 17.11
CA GLY A 82 -2.89 -8.12 17.78
C GLY A 82 -1.75 -8.56 16.86
N VAL A 83 -1.33 -7.69 15.92
CA VAL A 83 -0.28 -7.94 14.93
C VAL A 83 0.87 -6.94 15.08
N LYS A 84 1.92 -7.13 14.30
CA LYS A 84 2.97 -6.14 14.09
C LYS A 84 3.14 -5.95 12.60
N ILE A 85 2.86 -4.73 12.12
CA ILE A 85 3.13 -4.34 10.73
C ILE A 85 4.65 -4.29 10.54
N ASP A 86 5.14 -4.93 9.47
CA ASP A 86 6.55 -4.88 9.11
C ASP A 86 6.95 -3.49 8.62
N VAL A 87 8.06 -2.95 9.12
CA VAL A 87 8.52 -1.61 8.76
C VAL A 87 9.82 -1.68 7.98
N PHE A 88 9.82 -1.17 6.76
CA PHE A 88 11.00 -1.07 5.91
C PHE A 88 11.54 0.36 5.90
N PHE A 89 12.78 0.51 6.37
CA PHE A 89 13.50 1.78 6.38
C PHE A 89 14.44 1.92 5.18
N PRO A 90 14.72 3.15 4.72
CA PRO A 90 15.78 3.38 3.75
C PRO A 90 17.16 3.06 4.35
N ASN A 91 18.12 2.76 3.49
CA ASN A 91 19.51 2.58 3.91
C ASN A 91 20.04 3.88 4.53
N SER A 92 20.56 3.81 5.77
CA SER A 92 20.98 4.98 6.54
C SER A 92 22.15 5.73 5.89
N GLU A 93 23.11 5.02 5.30
CA GLU A 93 24.28 5.62 4.65
C GLU A 93 23.86 6.43 3.42
N LYS A 94 22.94 5.89 2.61
CA LYS A 94 22.39 6.60 1.45
C LYS A 94 21.57 7.82 1.84
N VAL A 95 20.89 7.79 2.98
CA VAL A 95 20.16 8.95 3.50
C VAL A 95 21.12 10.02 4.01
N GLN A 96 22.23 9.62 4.67
CA GLN A 96 23.29 10.56 5.07
C GLN A 96 23.92 11.25 3.85
N GLU A 97 24.29 10.47 2.83
CA GLU A 97 24.83 11.01 1.57
C GLU A 97 23.85 11.98 0.90
N LEU A 98 22.55 11.61 0.87
CA LEU A 98 21.50 12.48 0.33
C LEU A 98 21.46 13.84 1.06
N TYR A 99 21.56 13.84 2.38
CA TYR A 99 21.57 15.06 3.17
C TYR A 99 22.84 15.89 2.98
N GLN A 100 23.99 15.23 2.87
CA GLN A 100 25.27 15.91 2.63
C GLN A 100 25.33 16.58 1.25
N THR A 101 24.77 15.94 0.23
CA THR A 101 24.85 16.41 -1.16
C THR A 101 23.71 17.33 -1.57
N GLN A 102 22.50 17.13 -1.03
CA GLN A 102 21.29 17.84 -1.46
C GLN A 102 20.61 18.62 -0.33
N GLY A 103 21.10 18.50 0.91
CA GLY A 103 20.43 19.06 2.08
C GLY A 103 19.12 18.32 2.44
N VAL A 104 18.55 18.71 3.58
CA VAL A 104 17.34 18.07 4.14
C VAL A 104 16.13 18.20 3.21
N ASN A 105 16.01 19.34 2.51
CA ASN A 105 14.88 19.67 1.64
C ASN A 105 15.24 19.74 0.14
N GLY A 106 16.40 19.25 -0.25
CA GLY A 106 16.87 19.30 -1.64
C GLY A 106 15.95 18.67 -2.68
N HIS A 107 15.07 17.76 -2.26
CA HIS A 107 14.05 17.16 -3.13
C HIS A 107 13.00 18.16 -3.67
N TYR A 108 12.93 19.38 -3.14
CA TYR A 108 12.11 20.46 -3.69
C TYR A 108 12.81 21.26 -4.79
N GLU A 109 14.15 21.20 -4.88
CA GLU A 109 14.94 22.04 -5.77
C GLU A 109 14.89 21.60 -7.24
N SER A 110 14.77 20.29 -7.49
CA SER A 110 14.71 19.78 -8.86
C SER A 110 13.96 18.44 -8.97
N ILE A 111 13.51 18.12 -10.20
CA ILE A 111 12.90 16.81 -10.52
C ILE A 111 13.90 15.69 -10.26
N ASN A 112 15.18 15.87 -10.59
CA ASN A 112 16.22 14.84 -10.39
C ASN A 112 16.44 14.57 -8.90
N ASN A 113 16.52 15.61 -8.07
CA ASN A 113 16.64 15.46 -6.63
C ASN A 113 15.43 14.75 -6.04
N ARG A 114 14.22 15.08 -6.51
CA ARG A 114 12.98 14.38 -6.10
C ARG A 114 13.01 12.91 -6.47
N LYS A 115 13.39 12.57 -7.70
CA LYS A 115 13.51 11.18 -8.14
C LYS A 115 14.54 10.40 -7.32
N ASN A 116 15.71 11.01 -7.06
CA ASN A 116 16.76 10.41 -6.24
C ASN A 116 16.28 10.17 -4.80
N CYS A 117 15.67 11.17 -4.17
CA CYS A 117 15.08 11.03 -2.84
C CYS A 117 14.01 9.93 -2.78
N CYS A 118 13.11 9.89 -3.77
CA CYS A 118 12.10 8.84 -3.89
C CYS A 118 12.73 7.44 -4.07
N ASN A 119 13.76 7.33 -4.90
CA ASN A 119 14.46 6.07 -5.12
C ASN A 119 15.07 5.53 -3.81
N ILE A 120 15.77 6.37 -3.06
CA ILE A 120 16.43 5.99 -1.81
C ILE A 120 15.40 5.67 -0.72
N ARG A 121 14.36 6.50 -0.56
CA ARG A 121 13.44 6.41 0.58
C ARG A 121 12.24 5.51 0.36
N LYS A 122 11.89 5.20 -0.90
CA LYS A 122 10.69 4.40 -1.23
C LYS A 122 11.00 3.20 -2.13
N ILE A 123 11.62 3.42 -3.30
CA ILE A 123 11.76 2.37 -4.31
C ILE A 123 12.70 1.26 -3.83
N GLU A 124 13.83 1.61 -3.24
CA GLU A 124 14.79 0.62 -2.71
C GLU A 124 14.18 -0.19 -1.55
N PRO A 125 13.59 0.43 -0.51
CA PRO A 125 12.89 -0.34 0.54
C PRO A 125 11.74 -1.19 0.01
N LEU A 126 10.96 -0.69 -0.95
CA LEU A 126 9.88 -1.44 -1.59
C LEU A 126 10.41 -2.69 -2.32
N LYS A 127 11.54 -2.57 -3.04
CA LYS A 127 12.18 -3.73 -3.69
C LYS A 127 12.57 -4.81 -2.68
N ARG A 128 13.05 -4.42 -1.49
CA ARG A 128 13.37 -5.38 -0.42
C ARG A 128 12.11 -6.04 0.14
N ALA A 129 11.07 -5.25 0.36
CA ALA A 129 9.79 -5.74 0.87
C ALA A 129 9.11 -6.73 -0.08
N LEU A 130 9.22 -6.50 -1.39
CA LEU A 130 8.59 -7.34 -2.43
C LEU A 130 9.47 -8.48 -2.96
N LYS A 131 10.66 -8.70 -2.40
CA LYS A 131 11.65 -9.64 -2.96
C LYS A 131 11.11 -11.05 -3.18
N ASP A 132 10.36 -11.57 -2.23
CA ASP A 132 9.82 -12.94 -2.26
C ASP A 132 8.28 -12.95 -2.34
N VAL A 133 7.66 -11.81 -2.68
CA VAL A 133 6.22 -11.64 -2.79
C VAL A 133 5.75 -12.07 -4.17
N GLU A 134 4.68 -12.88 -4.22
CA GLU A 134 4.00 -13.27 -5.46
C GLU A 134 2.88 -12.29 -5.82
N VAL A 135 2.15 -11.83 -4.81
CA VAL A 135 1.00 -10.94 -4.96
C VAL A 135 1.15 -9.72 -4.07
N TRP A 136 1.12 -8.55 -4.69
CA TRP A 136 1.20 -7.25 -4.04
C TRP A 136 -0.17 -6.56 -4.05
N ILE A 137 -0.80 -6.45 -2.88
CA ILE A 137 -2.07 -5.73 -2.69
C ILE A 137 -1.78 -4.25 -2.43
N THR A 138 -2.56 -3.36 -3.07
CA THR A 138 -2.46 -1.91 -2.89
C THR A 138 -3.83 -1.27 -2.69
N GLY A 139 -3.89 -0.14 -1.98
CA GLY A 139 -5.12 0.63 -1.72
C GLY A 139 -5.49 1.62 -2.82
N LEU A 140 -5.07 1.39 -4.07
CA LEU A 140 -5.36 2.30 -5.17
C LEU A 140 -6.84 2.28 -5.56
N ARG A 141 -7.40 3.47 -5.81
CA ARG A 141 -8.76 3.67 -6.36
C ARG A 141 -8.70 4.44 -7.68
N ALA A 142 -9.54 4.08 -8.65
CA ALA A 142 -9.66 4.82 -9.91
C ALA A 142 -10.04 6.29 -9.68
N ALA A 143 -10.94 6.54 -8.75
CA ALA A 143 -11.43 7.88 -8.40
C ALA A 143 -10.35 8.85 -7.86
N GLN A 144 -9.17 8.38 -7.45
CA GLN A 144 -8.11 9.24 -6.90
C GLN A 144 -7.31 10.01 -7.96
N SER A 145 -7.36 9.61 -9.23
CA SER A 145 -6.60 10.27 -10.29
C SER A 145 -7.17 9.96 -11.65
N VAL A 146 -7.23 10.98 -12.51
CA VAL A 146 -7.61 10.83 -13.94
C VAL A 146 -6.71 9.86 -14.71
N THR A 147 -5.49 9.62 -14.24
CA THR A 147 -4.55 8.67 -14.86
C THR A 147 -4.81 7.21 -14.45
N ARG A 148 -5.78 6.95 -13.55
CA ARG A 148 -6.11 5.62 -13.04
C ARG A 148 -7.45 5.09 -13.51
N VAL A 149 -8.15 5.81 -14.39
CA VAL A 149 -9.51 5.45 -14.85
C VAL A 149 -9.56 4.07 -15.49
N ASP A 150 -8.53 3.68 -16.24
CA ASP A 150 -8.44 2.40 -16.94
C ASP A 150 -7.58 1.36 -16.20
N MET A 151 -7.28 1.60 -14.91
CA MET A 151 -6.47 0.65 -14.14
C MET A 151 -7.27 -0.63 -13.85
N PRO A 152 -6.75 -1.82 -14.18
CA PRO A 152 -7.44 -3.07 -13.92
C PRO A 152 -7.40 -3.44 -12.42
N LEU A 153 -8.31 -4.36 -12.03
CA LEU A 153 -8.30 -4.97 -10.72
C LEU A 153 -6.98 -5.72 -10.46
N VAL A 154 -6.51 -6.46 -11.46
CA VAL A 154 -5.28 -7.25 -11.40
C VAL A 154 -4.40 -6.94 -12.59
N GLU A 155 -3.12 -6.66 -12.33
CA GLU A 155 -2.11 -6.40 -13.35
C GLU A 155 -0.78 -7.09 -13.03
N TRP A 156 0.05 -7.27 -14.03
CA TRP A 156 1.44 -7.68 -13.84
C TRP A 156 2.35 -6.46 -13.72
N ASP A 157 3.01 -6.30 -12.59
CA ASP A 157 3.99 -5.22 -12.42
C ASP A 157 5.37 -5.65 -12.95
N GLU A 158 5.76 -5.05 -14.07
CA GLU A 158 7.03 -5.38 -14.74
C GLU A 158 8.27 -4.92 -13.97
N ASN A 159 8.15 -3.91 -13.11
CA ASN A 159 9.28 -3.38 -12.35
C ASN A 159 9.63 -4.27 -11.15
N PHE A 160 8.61 -4.77 -10.48
CA PHE A 160 8.76 -5.61 -9.28
C PHE A 160 8.58 -7.11 -9.56
N LYS A 161 8.09 -7.48 -10.77
CA LYS A 161 7.85 -8.88 -11.19
C LYS A 161 6.87 -9.61 -10.26
N VAL A 162 5.78 -8.94 -9.91
CA VAL A 162 4.71 -9.45 -9.03
C VAL A 162 3.33 -9.27 -9.68
N ILE A 163 2.36 -10.04 -9.24
CA ILE A 163 0.94 -9.76 -9.52
C ILE A 163 0.53 -8.60 -8.62
N LYS A 164 0.10 -7.49 -9.19
CA LYS A 164 -0.40 -6.35 -8.43
C LYS A 164 -1.92 -6.36 -8.45
N VAL A 165 -2.52 -6.17 -7.28
CA VAL A 165 -3.97 -6.25 -7.07
C VAL A 165 -4.47 -4.98 -6.40
N ASN A 166 -5.53 -4.40 -6.96
CA ASN A 166 -6.14 -3.16 -6.50
C ASN A 166 -7.61 -3.43 -6.06
N PRO A 167 -7.86 -4.06 -4.91
CA PRO A 167 -9.22 -4.54 -4.55
C PRO A 167 -10.25 -3.43 -4.35
N LEU A 168 -9.79 -2.19 -4.12
CA LEU A 168 -10.63 -1.00 -3.94
C LEU A 168 -10.80 -0.18 -5.23
N ILE A 169 -10.39 -0.70 -6.39
CA ILE A 169 -10.28 0.10 -7.63
C ILE A 169 -11.58 0.84 -7.97
N ASN A 170 -12.73 0.22 -7.73
CA ASN A 170 -14.06 0.77 -8.03
C ASN A 170 -14.72 1.53 -6.85
N TRP A 171 -14.07 1.57 -5.68
CA TRP A 171 -14.62 2.25 -4.50
C TRP A 171 -14.58 3.76 -4.64
N GLN A 172 -15.66 4.42 -4.18
CA GLN A 172 -15.68 5.85 -3.99
C GLN A 172 -15.14 6.22 -2.60
N GLU A 173 -14.83 7.48 -2.38
CA GLU A 173 -14.35 7.96 -1.08
C GLU A 173 -15.38 7.71 0.03
N ALA A 174 -16.67 7.88 -0.29
CA ALA A 174 -17.74 7.60 0.64
C ALA A 174 -17.76 6.14 1.13
N ASP A 175 -17.50 5.17 0.24
CA ASP A 175 -17.47 3.75 0.59
C ASP A 175 -16.35 3.45 1.59
N VAL A 176 -15.18 4.08 1.42
CA VAL A 176 -14.04 3.95 2.32
C VAL A 176 -14.40 4.45 3.72
N TRP A 177 -14.98 5.66 3.82
CA TRP A 177 -15.34 6.24 5.11
C TRP A 177 -16.51 5.53 5.78
N ASP A 178 -17.48 5.04 5.04
CA ASP A 178 -18.59 4.25 5.57
C ASP A 178 -18.10 2.91 6.14
N TYR A 179 -17.14 2.27 5.44
CA TYR A 179 -16.51 1.05 5.95
C TYR A 179 -15.74 1.31 7.25
N ILE A 180 -14.90 2.37 7.27
CA ILE A 180 -14.11 2.75 8.46
C ILE A 180 -15.01 3.00 9.66
N LYS A 181 -16.08 3.77 9.50
CA LYS A 181 -17.03 4.08 10.59
C LYS A 181 -17.76 2.84 11.07
N THR A 182 -18.32 2.05 10.14
CA THR A 182 -19.09 0.84 10.47
C THR A 182 -18.26 -0.19 11.20
N ASN A 183 -17.02 -0.41 10.78
CA ASN A 183 -16.11 -1.40 11.35
C ASN A 183 -15.17 -0.85 12.44
N LYS A 184 -15.31 0.44 12.78
CA LYS A 184 -14.46 1.13 13.76
C LYS A 184 -12.97 0.95 13.46
N VAL A 185 -12.59 1.03 12.18
CA VAL A 185 -11.20 0.84 11.74
C VAL A 185 -10.36 2.03 12.23
N PRO A 186 -9.15 1.79 12.80
CA PRO A 186 -8.22 2.89 13.07
C PRO A 186 -7.88 3.63 11.78
N TYR A 187 -7.88 4.95 11.81
CA TYR A 187 -7.52 5.77 10.67
C TYR A 187 -6.61 6.93 11.06
N ASN A 188 -5.85 7.43 10.11
CA ASN A 188 -4.89 8.51 10.34
C ASN A 188 -5.62 9.83 10.60
N LYS A 189 -5.36 10.46 11.76
CA LYS A 189 -5.99 11.72 12.18
C LYS A 189 -5.62 12.93 11.31
N LEU A 190 -4.66 12.78 10.42
CA LEU A 190 -4.38 13.80 9.39
C LEU A 190 -5.57 14.02 8.46
N HIS A 191 -6.42 13.01 8.24
CA HIS A 191 -7.65 13.18 7.44
C HIS A 191 -8.61 14.19 8.09
N ASP A 192 -8.71 14.21 9.44
CA ASP A 192 -9.53 15.18 10.17
C ASP A 192 -9.00 16.62 10.00
N LYS A 193 -7.73 16.77 9.63
CA LYS A 193 -7.05 18.05 9.36
C LYS A 193 -7.05 18.43 7.86
N GLY A 194 -7.77 17.67 7.01
CA GLY A 194 -7.89 17.92 5.58
C GLY A 194 -6.73 17.40 4.72
N PHE A 195 -5.87 16.52 5.26
CA PHE A 195 -4.86 15.85 4.45
C PHE A 195 -5.54 14.73 3.63
N PRO A 196 -5.43 14.74 2.30
CA PRO A 196 -5.94 13.67 1.46
C PRO A 196 -5.10 12.39 1.61
N SER A 197 -5.66 11.28 1.17
CA SER A 197 -4.96 9.99 1.09
C SER A 197 -3.88 10.01 -0.01
#